data_2b13779c0805646b6e6e32049f102cb7
#
_entry.id   2b13779c0805646b6e6e32049f102cb7
#
_cell.length_a   1.000
_cell.length_b   1.000
_cell.length_c   1.000
_cell.angle_alpha   90.00
_cell.angle_beta   90.00
_cell.angle_gamma   90.00
#
_symmetry.space_group_name_H-M   'P 1'
#
loop_
_entity.id
_entity.type
_entity.pdbx_description
1 polymer ?
#
loop_
_entity_poly.entity_id
_entity_poly.type
_entity_poly.pdbx_seq_one_letter_code
_entity_poly.pdbx_strand_id
1 'polypeptide(L)'
;EICREKHDFKLRSVSKKEALEFYKQECNNYKIELINDLNDGEITFCNHSSFTDLCKGGHIPNTSIIKAVKILNISGAFWRADQNNKQLTRIYGISFPKQKLLKEYLDNIEQAKLRDHRKIGKNLKLFSFSNKVGLGLPLWLPKGVELRDRLESFLKKAQKKAGYEMVITPHIGNKELYVTSGHYEKYGDDSFQPIKTPKENEEFYLKPMNCPHHCEIYNSQKFSYKDLPVRYAEFGTVYRYEQSGELHGLTRVRGFTQDDAHIFCTEDQITKECLTVTNLILEIYKDLGFENVILKYSDRPELR
;
A
#
# COMPACT_ATOMS: atom_id res chain seq x y z
N GLU A 1 -33.67 -4.79 -15.05
CA GLU A 1 -34.91 -5.26 -14.41
C GLU A 1 -34.82 -4.97 -12.91
N ILE A 2 -33.97 -5.62 -12.11
CA ILE A 2 -33.81 -5.47 -10.65
C ILE A 2 -33.71 -3.99 -10.21
N CYS A 3 -32.94 -3.15 -10.92
CA CYS A 3 -32.78 -1.73 -10.58
C CYS A 3 -34.06 -0.91 -10.80
N ARG A 4 -34.99 -1.36 -11.66
CA ARG A 4 -36.28 -0.71 -11.90
C ARG A 4 -37.29 -1.04 -10.83
N GLU A 5 -37.17 -2.20 -10.18
CA GLU A 5 -38.06 -2.68 -9.11
C GLU A 5 -37.81 -1.96 -7.78
N LYS A 6 -36.70 -1.24 -7.64
CA LYS A 6 -36.37 -0.39 -6.49
C LYS A 6 -36.34 -1.13 -5.16
N HIS A 7 -35.82 -2.35 -5.14
CA HIS A 7 -35.73 -3.13 -3.91
C HIS A 7 -34.80 -2.50 -2.88
N ASP A 8 -35.23 -2.50 -1.64
CA ASP A 8 -34.43 -2.06 -0.51
C ASP A 8 -33.48 -3.16 -0.04
N PHE A 9 -32.27 -2.73 0.41
CA PHE A 9 -31.36 -3.59 1.14
C PHE A 9 -31.71 -3.53 2.65
N LYS A 10 -32.08 -4.66 3.23
CA LYS A 10 -32.47 -4.77 4.64
C LYS A 10 -31.46 -5.62 5.38
N LEU A 11 -30.69 -4.98 6.28
CA LEU A 11 -29.74 -5.68 7.14
C LEU A 11 -30.48 -6.15 8.41
N ARG A 12 -30.24 -7.39 8.83
CA ARG A 12 -30.74 -7.93 10.10
C ARG A 12 -29.70 -8.77 10.81
N SER A 13 -29.59 -8.66 12.10
CA SER A 13 -28.81 -9.57 12.93
C SER A 13 -29.53 -10.90 13.09
N VAL A 14 -28.77 -11.98 13.06
CA VAL A 14 -29.26 -13.35 13.22
C VAL A 14 -28.38 -14.11 14.21
N SER A 15 -28.97 -15.10 14.91
CA SER A 15 -28.18 -16.00 15.74
C SER A 15 -27.36 -16.97 14.89
N LYS A 16 -26.23 -17.45 15.44
CA LYS A 16 -25.38 -18.44 14.77
C LYS A 16 -26.17 -19.70 14.39
N LYS A 17 -27.09 -20.11 15.24
CA LYS A 17 -27.96 -21.27 14.99
C LYS A 17 -28.86 -21.02 13.76
N GLU A 18 -29.57 -19.89 13.70
CA GLU A 18 -30.41 -19.52 12.56
C GLU A 18 -29.63 -19.45 11.25
N ALA A 19 -28.43 -18.83 11.28
CA ALA A 19 -27.59 -18.72 10.12
C ALA A 19 -27.09 -20.09 9.60
N LEU A 20 -26.71 -21.00 10.49
CA LEU A 20 -26.30 -22.34 10.11
C LEU A 20 -27.48 -23.17 9.55
N GLU A 21 -28.66 -23.06 10.13
CA GLU A 21 -29.87 -23.74 9.63
C GLU A 21 -30.22 -23.26 8.22
N PHE A 22 -30.22 -21.94 7.98
CA PHE A 22 -30.45 -21.34 6.67
C PHE A 22 -29.51 -21.88 5.59
N TYR A 23 -28.19 -21.82 5.82
CA TYR A 23 -27.23 -22.27 4.81
C TYR A 23 -27.10 -23.80 4.68
N LYS A 24 -27.55 -24.56 5.66
CA LYS A 24 -27.76 -26.01 5.51
C LYS A 24 -28.90 -26.33 4.53
N GLN A 25 -29.99 -25.59 4.60
CA GLN A 25 -31.11 -25.72 3.64
C GLN A 25 -30.69 -25.31 2.22
N GLU A 26 -29.89 -24.26 2.12
CA GLU A 26 -29.30 -23.78 0.85
C GLU A 26 -28.14 -24.66 0.33
N CYS A 27 -27.73 -25.69 1.05
CA CYS A 27 -26.59 -26.56 0.74
C CYS A 27 -25.28 -25.78 0.49
N ASN A 28 -25.08 -24.64 1.16
CA ASN A 28 -23.93 -23.74 0.95
C ASN A 28 -22.85 -23.98 2.02
N ASN A 29 -22.02 -24.97 1.77
CA ASN A 29 -20.93 -25.34 2.69
C ASN A 29 -19.91 -24.24 2.94
N TYR A 30 -19.66 -23.36 1.94
CA TYR A 30 -18.72 -22.24 2.08
C TYR A 30 -19.21 -21.22 3.11
N LYS A 31 -20.51 -20.91 3.12
CA LYS A 31 -21.11 -20.00 4.11
C LYS A 31 -21.16 -20.63 5.49
N ILE A 32 -21.44 -21.95 5.57
CA ILE A 32 -21.39 -22.71 6.84
C ILE A 32 -19.99 -22.63 7.47
N GLU A 33 -18.96 -22.81 6.66
CA GLU A 33 -17.56 -22.69 7.12
C GLU A 33 -17.24 -21.28 7.63
N LEU A 34 -17.64 -20.22 6.92
CA LEU A 34 -17.45 -18.82 7.36
C LEU A 34 -18.18 -18.52 8.67
N ILE A 35 -19.42 -19.00 8.82
CA ILE A 35 -20.23 -18.79 10.02
C ILE A 35 -19.62 -19.47 11.24
N ASN A 36 -19.01 -20.64 11.06
CA ASN A 36 -18.36 -21.35 12.16
C ASN A 36 -17.22 -20.53 12.80
N ASP A 37 -16.55 -19.69 12.02
CA ASP A 37 -15.45 -18.81 12.47
C ASP A 37 -15.95 -17.51 13.13
N LEU A 38 -17.25 -17.20 13.03
CA LEU A 38 -17.83 -15.97 13.60
C LEU A 38 -18.40 -16.24 15.00
N ASN A 39 -18.38 -15.21 15.85
CA ASN A 39 -19.03 -15.25 17.15
C ASN A 39 -20.54 -15.02 17.02
N ASP A 40 -21.30 -15.57 17.98
CA ASP A 40 -22.73 -15.27 18.05
C ASP A 40 -22.93 -13.78 18.40
N GLY A 41 -23.84 -13.11 17.72
CA GLY A 41 -24.06 -11.65 17.82
C GLY A 41 -23.33 -10.81 16.75
N GLU A 42 -22.33 -11.38 16.04
CA GLU A 42 -21.61 -10.70 14.94
C GLU A 42 -22.19 -11.04 13.56
N ILE A 43 -23.19 -11.92 13.50
CA ILE A 43 -23.69 -12.45 12.24
C ILE A 43 -24.86 -11.61 11.75
N THR A 44 -24.72 -11.08 10.55
CA THR A 44 -25.76 -10.28 9.90
C THR A 44 -26.08 -10.81 8.51
N PHE A 45 -27.37 -10.81 8.17
CA PHE A 45 -27.89 -11.09 6.85
C PHE A 45 -28.34 -9.80 6.18
N CYS A 46 -28.13 -9.73 4.88
CA CYS A 46 -28.72 -8.71 4.05
C CYS A 46 -29.75 -9.32 3.12
N ASN A 47 -30.98 -8.83 3.22
CA ASN A 47 -32.07 -9.22 2.35
C ASN A 47 -32.26 -8.18 1.24
N HIS A 48 -32.47 -8.67 0.04
CA HIS A 48 -32.72 -7.89 -1.17
C HIS A 48 -33.76 -8.63 -2.01
N SER A 49 -35.03 -8.24 -1.91
CA SER A 49 -36.15 -9.01 -2.49
C SER A 49 -36.14 -10.45 -1.98
N SER A 50 -36.15 -11.43 -2.88
CA SER A 50 -36.07 -12.86 -2.55
C SER A 50 -34.62 -13.36 -2.25
N PHE A 51 -33.59 -12.53 -2.42
CA PHE A 51 -32.21 -12.92 -2.18
C PHE A 51 -31.77 -12.53 -0.77
N THR A 52 -31.14 -13.48 -0.09
CA THR A 52 -30.56 -13.26 1.25
C THR A 52 -29.11 -13.74 1.26
N ASP A 53 -28.21 -12.94 1.82
CA ASP A 53 -26.82 -13.35 1.97
C ASP A 53 -26.20 -12.89 3.29
N LEU A 54 -25.16 -13.61 3.72
CA LEU A 54 -24.29 -13.23 4.82
C LEU A 54 -23.50 -11.96 4.45
N CYS A 55 -23.63 -10.91 5.25
CA CYS A 55 -23.05 -9.62 4.92
C CYS A 55 -22.74 -8.78 6.15
N LYS A 56 -21.64 -8.03 6.11
CA LYS A 56 -21.24 -7.08 7.17
C LYS A 56 -21.88 -5.69 7.05
N GLY A 57 -22.69 -5.45 6.03
CA GLY A 57 -23.30 -4.13 5.79
C GLY A 57 -22.58 -3.29 4.74
N GLY A 58 -22.80 -1.97 4.76
CA GLY A 58 -22.20 -1.04 3.78
C GLY A 58 -22.94 -0.98 2.44
N HIS A 59 -24.23 -1.34 2.41
CA HIS A 59 -25.07 -1.29 1.21
C HIS A 59 -25.67 0.09 0.96
N ILE A 60 -25.99 0.35 -0.32
CA ILE A 60 -26.87 1.45 -0.72
C ILE A 60 -28.29 1.21 -0.20
N PRO A 61 -29.11 2.26 0.01
CA PRO A 61 -30.48 2.09 0.53
C PRO A 61 -31.34 1.19 -0.34
N ASN A 62 -31.31 1.40 -1.64
CA ASN A 62 -32.04 0.55 -2.60
C ASN A 62 -31.38 0.54 -4.00
N THR A 63 -31.82 -0.38 -4.85
CA THR A 63 -31.25 -0.59 -6.19
C THR A 63 -31.57 0.51 -7.19
N SER A 64 -32.54 1.41 -6.91
CA SER A 64 -32.89 2.49 -7.83
C SER A 64 -31.76 3.48 -8.10
N ILE A 65 -30.77 3.53 -7.20
CA ILE A 65 -29.59 4.39 -7.33
C ILE A 65 -28.67 3.89 -8.45
N ILE A 66 -28.66 2.59 -8.75
CA ILE A 66 -27.79 2.00 -9.77
C ILE A 66 -28.39 2.26 -11.16
N LYS A 67 -27.71 3.07 -11.98
CA LYS A 67 -28.11 3.38 -13.35
C LYS A 67 -27.20 2.80 -14.41
N ALA A 68 -25.98 2.41 -14.03
CA ALA A 68 -24.97 1.89 -14.93
C ALA A 68 -24.19 0.75 -14.27
N VAL A 69 -24.02 -0.36 -14.98
CA VAL A 69 -23.31 -1.55 -14.49
C VAL A 69 -22.40 -2.07 -15.59
N LYS A 70 -21.21 -2.53 -15.26
CA LYS A 70 -20.29 -3.20 -16.17
C LYS A 70 -19.61 -4.37 -15.48
N ILE A 71 -19.62 -5.54 -16.11
CA ILE A 71 -18.74 -6.65 -15.75
C ILE A 71 -17.36 -6.34 -16.35
N LEU A 72 -16.34 -6.34 -15.52
CA LEU A 72 -14.96 -5.99 -15.90
C LEU A 72 -14.14 -7.21 -16.28
N ASN A 73 -14.20 -8.26 -15.43
CA ASN A 73 -13.38 -9.46 -15.60
C ASN A 73 -14.02 -10.67 -14.92
N ILE A 74 -13.62 -11.85 -15.38
CA ILE A 74 -13.92 -13.13 -14.76
C ILE A 74 -12.60 -13.88 -14.58
N SER A 75 -12.31 -14.37 -13.38
CA SER A 75 -11.09 -15.12 -13.08
C SER A 75 -11.35 -16.27 -12.11
N GLY A 76 -10.43 -17.23 -12.05
CA GLY A 76 -10.39 -18.21 -10.97
C GLY A 76 -9.91 -17.57 -9.68
N ALA A 77 -10.38 -18.07 -8.54
CA ALA A 77 -9.87 -17.71 -7.21
C ALA A 77 -10.00 -18.92 -6.29
N PHE A 78 -8.95 -19.25 -5.55
CA PHE A 78 -9.01 -20.31 -4.57
C PHE A 78 -9.79 -19.84 -3.33
N TRP A 79 -10.59 -20.76 -2.76
CA TRP A 79 -11.32 -20.50 -1.52
C TRP A 79 -10.34 -20.11 -0.41
N ARG A 80 -10.61 -19.03 0.31
CA ARG A 80 -9.75 -18.44 1.36
C ARG A 80 -8.32 -18.11 0.91
N ALA A 81 -8.12 -17.87 -0.38
CA ALA A 81 -6.80 -17.60 -0.99
C ALA A 81 -5.76 -18.73 -0.82
N ASP A 82 -6.16 -19.94 -0.42
CA ASP A 82 -5.30 -21.09 -0.29
C ASP A 82 -5.36 -21.95 -1.56
N GLN A 83 -4.21 -22.17 -2.19
CA GLN A 83 -4.08 -22.96 -3.44
C GLN A 83 -4.48 -24.43 -3.28
N ASN A 84 -4.51 -24.97 -2.06
CA ASN A 84 -4.95 -26.33 -1.76
C ASN A 84 -6.47 -26.45 -1.71
N ASN A 85 -7.18 -25.33 -1.60
CA ASN A 85 -8.63 -25.30 -1.56
C ASN A 85 -9.24 -25.29 -2.96
N LYS A 86 -10.56 -25.51 -3.01
CA LYS A 86 -11.33 -25.52 -4.25
C LYS A 86 -11.24 -24.19 -4.99
N GLN A 87 -11.01 -24.24 -6.29
CA GLN A 87 -11.06 -23.10 -7.16
C GLN A 87 -12.52 -22.70 -7.46
N LEU A 88 -12.82 -21.42 -7.24
CA LEU A 88 -14.10 -20.79 -7.52
C LEU A 88 -13.97 -19.81 -8.70
N THR A 89 -15.08 -19.39 -9.25
CA THR A 89 -15.16 -18.33 -10.27
C THR A 89 -15.43 -17.00 -9.58
N ARG A 90 -14.55 -16.03 -9.78
CA ARG A 90 -14.71 -14.66 -9.29
C ARG A 90 -15.07 -13.72 -10.42
N ILE A 91 -16.19 -13.04 -10.27
CA ILE A 91 -16.71 -12.05 -11.23
C ILE A 91 -16.47 -10.67 -10.66
N TYR A 92 -15.76 -9.83 -11.42
CA TYR A 92 -15.49 -8.42 -11.07
C TYR A 92 -16.46 -7.54 -11.84
N GLY A 93 -17.17 -6.70 -11.12
CA GLY A 93 -18.10 -5.75 -11.71
C GLY A 93 -18.06 -4.41 -10.98
N ILE A 94 -18.58 -3.38 -11.63
CA ILE A 94 -18.69 -2.05 -11.07
C ILE A 94 -20.03 -1.44 -11.42
N SER A 95 -20.56 -0.60 -10.55
CA SER A 95 -21.82 0.12 -10.74
C SER A 95 -21.70 1.58 -10.39
N PHE A 96 -22.47 2.42 -11.07
CA PHE A 96 -22.52 3.86 -10.86
C PHE A 96 -23.96 4.39 -10.88
N PRO A 97 -24.23 5.52 -10.18
CA PRO A 97 -25.53 6.18 -10.21
C PRO A 97 -25.80 6.93 -11.52
N LYS A 98 -24.81 7.09 -12.39
CA LYS A 98 -24.92 7.75 -13.69
C LYS A 98 -24.06 7.08 -14.74
N GLN A 99 -24.57 6.95 -15.98
CA GLN A 99 -23.83 6.38 -17.10
C GLN A 99 -22.54 7.18 -17.42
N LYS A 100 -22.58 8.49 -17.25
CA LYS A 100 -21.41 9.36 -17.45
C LYS A 100 -20.24 8.96 -16.53
N LEU A 101 -20.51 8.68 -15.24
CA LEU A 101 -19.49 8.27 -14.28
C LEU A 101 -18.89 6.91 -14.63
N LEU A 102 -19.71 5.96 -15.11
CA LEU A 102 -19.19 4.68 -15.58
C LEU A 102 -18.26 4.87 -16.79
N LYS A 103 -18.65 5.72 -17.74
CA LYS A 103 -17.82 6.02 -18.91
C LYS A 103 -16.49 6.65 -18.49
N GLU A 104 -16.51 7.68 -17.67
CA GLU A 104 -15.29 8.33 -17.11
C GLU A 104 -14.37 7.33 -16.41
N TYR A 105 -14.95 6.41 -15.62
CA TYR A 105 -14.18 5.36 -14.95
C TYR A 105 -13.52 4.39 -15.95
N LEU A 106 -14.25 3.96 -16.97
CA LEU A 106 -13.70 3.07 -18.00
C LEU A 106 -12.63 3.75 -18.85
N ASP A 107 -12.84 5.01 -19.21
CA ASP A 107 -11.85 5.84 -19.93
C ASP A 107 -10.56 5.99 -19.07
N ASN A 108 -10.70 6.20 -17.76
CA ASN A 108 -9.56 6.27 -16.84
C ASN A 108 -8.80 4.93 -16.76
N ILE A 109 -9.50 3.79 -16.76
CA ILE A 109 -8.84 2.46 -16.82
C ILE A 109 -8.04 2.31 -18.11
N GLU A 110 -8.60 2.69 -19.26
CA GLU A 110 -7.88 2.64 -20.53
C GLU A 110 -6.66 3.57 -20.54
N GLN A 111 -6.80 4.79 -20.03
CA GLN A 111 -5.67 5.71 -19.88
C GLN A 111 -4.58 5.14 -18.94
N ALA A 112 -4.99 4.49 -17.85
CA ALA A 112 -4.04 3.82 -16.95
C ALA A 112 -3.26 2.70 -17.65
N LYS A 113 -3.91 1.89 -18.50
CA LYS A 113 -3.25 0.84 -19.30
C LYS A 113 -2.25 1.41 -20.30
N LEU A 114 -2.58 2.55 -20.93
CA LEU A 114 -1.67 3.24 -21.85
C LEU A 114 -0.44 3.81 -21.15
N ARG A 115 -0.61 4.24 -19.88
CA ARG A 115 0.45 4.79 -19.03
C ARG A 115 1.17 3.75 -18.18
N ASP A 116 0.97 2.45 -18.42
CA ASP A 116 1.64 1.39 -17.66
C ASP A 116 3.16 1.54 -17.79
N HIS A 117 3.82 1.88 -16.69
CA HIS A 117 5.26 2.13 -16.60
C HIS A 117 6.10 0.92 -17.06
N ARG A 118 5.60 -0.32 -16.90
CA ARG A 118 6.29 -1.54 -17.35
C ARG A 118 6.39 -1.58 -18.87
N LYS A 119 5.32 -1.17 -19.55
CA LYS A 119 5.25 -1.10 -21.01
C LYS A 119 6.07 0.07 -21.53
N ILE A 120 5.87 1.24 -20.97
CA ILE A 120 6.60 2.47 -21.33
C ILE A 120 8.09 2.31 -21.03
N GLY A 121 8.46 1.83 -19.85
CA GLY A 121 9.85 1.64 -19.42
C GLY A 121 10.61 0.68 -20.32
N LYS A 122 9.96 -0.43 -20.74
CA LYS A 122 10.53 -1.37 -21.72
C LYS A 122 10.73 -0.71 -23.08
N ASN A 123 9.73 -0.01 -23.60
CA ASN A 123 9.79 0.64 -24.91
C ASN A 123 10.85 1.74 -24.97
N LEU A 124 10.97 2.52 -23.91
CA LEU A 124 11.97 3.60 -23.80
C LEU A 124 13.34 3.12 -23.33
N LYS A 125 13.48 1.82 -22.98
CA LYS A 125 14.70 1.23 -22.42
C LYS A 125 15.17 1.97 -21.15
N LEU A 126 14.28 2.14 -20.19
CA LEU A 126 14.58 2.83 -18.93
C LEU A 126 15.13 1.87 -17.87
N PHE A 127 14.55 0.67 -17.78
CA PHE A 127 14.95 -0.37 -16.82
C PHE A 127 14.67 -1.76 -17.37
N SER A 128 15.24 -2.76 -16.71
CA SER A 128 14.99 -4.17 -16.98
C SER A 128 15.03 -4.99 -15.69
N PHE A 129 14.54 -6.22 -15.77
CA PHE A 129 14.66 -7.22 -14.71
C PHE A 129 15.37 -8.46 -15.26
N SER A 130 16.11 -9.14 -14.39
CA SER A 130 16.79 -10.38 -14.74
C SER A 130 16.65 -11.41 -13.62
N ASN A 131 16.26 -12.63 -13.95
CA ASN A 131 16.21 -13.73 -12.98
C ASN A 131 17.60 -14.06 -12.39
N LYS A 132 18.69 -13.76 -13.12
CA LYS A 132 20.05 -13.96 -12.62
C LYS A 132 20.43 -12.95 -11.53
N VAL A 133 19.88 -11.73 -11.58
CA VAL A 133 20.07 -10.71 -10.54
C VAL A 133 19.12 -10.96 -9.37
N GLY A 134 17.90 -11.37 -9.66
CA GLY A 134 16.84 -11.67 -8.69
C GLY A 134 15.54 -10.95 -9.02
N LEU A 135 14.45 -11.57 -8.63
CA LEU A 135 13.11 -10.99 -8.80
C LEU A 135 12.94 -9.74 -7.93
N GLY A 136 12.35 -8.70 -8.48
CA GLY A 136 12.11 -7.45 -7.76
C GLY A 136 13.36 -6.58 -7.54
N LEU A 137 14.47 -6.87 -8.23
CA LEU A 137 15.68 -6.04 -8.23
C LEU A 137 15.85 -5.39 -9.61
N PRO A 138 15.43 -4.14 -9.80
CA PRO A 138 15.47 -3.46 -11.09
C PRO A 138 16.91 -3.09 -11.49
N LEU A 139 17.22 -3.32 -12.77
CA LEU A 139 18.43 -2.83 -13.43
C LEU A 139 18.09 -1.54 -14.17
N TRP A 140 18.63 -0.43 -13.75
CA TRP A 140 18.48 0.86 -14.43
C TRP A 140 19.37 0.94 -15.65
N LEU A 141 18.79 1.21 -16.80
CA LEU A 141 19.50 1.38 -18.06
C LEU A 141 19.92 2.85 -18.24
N PRO A 142 20.86 3.18 -19.17
CA PRO A 142 21.41 4.53 -19.26
C PRO A 142 20.38 5.65 -19.33
N LYS A 143 19.32 5.49 -20.12
CA LYS A 143 18.21 6.48 -20.19
C LYS A 143 17.42 6.58 -18.88
N GLY A 144 17.28 5.47 -18.17
CA GLY A 144 16.62 5.44 -16.87
C GLY A 144 17.45 6.12 -15.79
N VAL A 145 18.77 5.96 -15.83
CA VAL A 145 19.70 6.68 -14.93
C VAL A 145 19.60 8.19 -15.16
N GLU A 146 19.66 8.65 -16.42
CA GLU A 146 19.53 10.08 -16.76
C GLU A 146 18.20 10.67 -16.24
N LEU A 147 17.08 9.95 -16.40
CA LEU A 147 15.78 10.36 -15.87
C LEU A 147 15.81 10.47 -14.34
N ARG A 148 16.40 9.46 -13.68
CA ARG A 148 16.56 9.44 -12.22
C ARG A 148 17.37 10.61 -11.71
N ASP A 149 18.53 10.86 -12.31
CA ASP A 149 19.45 11.92 -11.90
C ASP A 149 18.80 13.30 -12.02
N ARG A 150 18.01 13.52 -13.07
CA ARG A 150 17.23 14.76 -13.22
C ARG A 150 16.19 14.92 -12.13
N LEU A 151 15.42 13.86 -11.84
CA LEU A 151 14.42 13.87 -10.81
C LEU A 151 15.03 14.08 -9.41
N GLU A 152 16.08 13.32 -9.08
CA GLU A 152 16.81 13.48 -7.81
C GLU A 152 17.43 14.88 -7.66
N SER A 153 17.99 15.42 -8.74
CA SER A 153 18.56 16.79 -8.72
C SER A 153 17.49 17.85 -8.46
N PHE A 154 16.31 17.69 -9.06
CA PHE A 154 15.17 18.58 -8.83
C PHE A 154 14.71 18.52 -7.36
N LEU A 155 14.48 17.31 -6.84
CA LEU A 155 14.04 17.08 -5.47
C LEU A 155 15.07 17.57 -4.44
N LYS A 156 16.38 17.29 -4.66
CA LYS A 156 17.47 17.81 -3.81
C LYS A 156 17.47 19.34 -3.71
N LYS A 157 17.21 20.03 -4.84
CA LYS A 157 17.12 21.50 -4.83
C LYS A 157 15.92 21.99 -4.01
N ALA A 158 14.76 21.35 -4.17
CA ALA A 158 13.55 21.69 -3.42
C ALA A 158 13.76 21.47 -1.91
N GLN A 159 14.31 20.31 -1.51
CA GLN A 159 14.60 19.97 -0.11
C GLN A 159 15.62 20.94 0.52
N LYS A 160 16.73 21.22 -0.16
CA LYS A 160 17.71 22.19 0.35
C LYS A 160 17.11 23.58 0.55
N LYS A 161 16.26 24.05 -0.38
CA LYS A 161 15.53 25.30 -0.25
C LYS A 161 14.58 25.29 0.96
N ALA A 162 14.01 24.12 1.29
CA ALA A 162 13.14 23.93 2.45
C ALA A 162 13.92 23.69 3.78
N GLY A 163 15.26 23.79 3.75
CA GLY A 163 16.11 23.69 4.94
C GLY A 163 16.46 22.26 5.35
N TYR A 164 16.43 21.30 4.42
CA TYR A 164 16.92 19.95 4.69
C TYR A 164 18.42 19.82 4.41
N GLU A 165 19.10 19.13 5.30
CA GLU A 165 20.50 18.71 5.15
C GLU A 165 20.55 17.29 4.58
N MET A 166 21.37 17.11 3.52
CA MET A 166 21.48 15.82 2.85
C MET A 166 22.45 14.91 3.59
N VAL A 167 22.00 13.70 3.87
CA VAL A 167 22.81 12.65 4.49
C VAL A 167 22.89 11.43 3.56
N ILE A 168 23.81 10.51 3.84
CA ILE A 168 23.96 9.22 3.14
C ILE A 168 24.26 8.17 4.20
N THR A 169 23.47 7.10 4.21
CA THR A 169 23.61 6.00 5.15
C THR A 169 23.96 4.69 4.46
N PRO A 170 24.70 3.77 5.14
CA PRO A 170 25.06 2.48 4.57
C PRO A 170 23.83 1.61 4.28
N HIS A 171 23.97 0.65 3.35
CA HIS A 171 22.93 -0.28 2.97
C HIS A 171 22.67 -1.37 4.02
N ILE A 172 23.65 -1.63 4.86
CA ILE A 172 23.59 -2.62 5.95
C ILE A 172 23.91 -1.95 7.27
N GLY A 173 23.39 -2.48 8.35
CA GLY A 173 23.71 -2.09 9.72
C GLY A 173 23.77 -3.31 10.63
N ASN A 174 24.32 -3.16 11.82
CA ASN A 174 24.27 -4.22 12.82
C ASN A 174 22.80 -4.58 13.13
N LYS A 175 22.50 -5.86 13.21
CA LYS A 175 21.13 -6.34 13.49
C LYS A 175 20.53 -5.73 14.76
N GLU A 176 21.35 -5.50 15.78
CA GLU A 176 20.91 -4.94 17.06
C GLU A 176 20.28 -3.55 16.91
N LEU A 177 20.74 -2.73 15.95
CA LEU A 177 20.13 -1.43 15.64
C LEU A 177 18.65 -1.59 15.24
N TYR A 178 18.33 -2.62 14.47
CA TYR A 178 16.96 -2.89 14.01
C TYR A 178 16.09 -3.59 15.05
N VAL A 179 16.70 -4.35 15.95
CA VAL A 179 16.02 -4.91 17.14
C VAL A 179 15.62 -3.76 18.08
N THR A 180 16.57 -2.90 18.44
CA THR A 180 16.34 -1.74 19.32
C THR A 180 15.26 -0.81 18.78
N SER A 181 15.24 -0.57 17.48
CA SER A 181 14.25 0.29 16.82
C SER A 181 12.91 -0.39 16.52
N GLY A 182 12.74 -1.68 16.84
CA GLY A 182 11.53 -2.47 16.60
C GLY A 182 11.30 -2.86 15.13
N HIS A 183 12.20 -2.48 14.21
CA HIS A 183 12.04 -2.80 12.78
C HIS A 183 12.23 -4.29 12.50
N TYR A 184 13.08 -4.96 13.27
CA TYR A 184 13.36 -6.39 13.09
C TYR A 184 12.09 -7.24 13.27
N GLU A 185 11.33 -6.99 14.34
CA GLU A 185 10.06 -7.70 14.59
C GLU A 185 8.95 -7.26 13.62
N LYS A 186 8.86 -5.96 13.36
CA LYS A 186 7.80 -5.38 12.52
C LYS A 186 7.81 -5.89 11.09
N TYR A 187 8.99 -6.05 10.50
CA TYR A 187 9.12 -6.51 9.12
C TYR A 187 9.16 -8.04 9.01
N GLY A 188 9.60 -8.78 10.06
CA GLY A 188 9.53 -10.23 10.11
C GLY A 188 9.92 -10.91 8.79
N ASP A 189 8.96 -11.63 8.22
CA ASP A 189 9.13 -12.38 6.96
C ASP A 189 9.27 -11.47 5.71
N ASP A 190 8.89 -10.19 5.80
CA ASP A 190 9.06 -9.20 4.73
C ASP A 190 10.48 -8.60 4.69
N SER A 191 11.42 -9.18 5.44
CA SER A 191 12.82 -8.77 5.47
C SER A 191 13.73 -9.84 4.92
N PHE A 192 14.86 -9.41 4.34
CA PHE A 192 15.95 -10.34 4.07
C PHE A 192 16.52 -10.87 5.38
N GLN A 193 16.87 -12.16 5.40
CA GLN A 193 17.48 -12.77 6.57
C GLN A 193 18.82 -12.09 6.91
N PRO A 194 19.21 -12.05 8.21
CA PRO A 194 20.47 -11.46 8.62
C PRO A 194 21.68 -12.08 7.92
N ILE A 195 22.61 -11.23 7.56
CA ILE A 195 23.88 -11.64 6.96
C ILE A 195 24.86 -12.00 8.09
N LYS A 196 25.28 -13.27 8.14
CA LYS A 196 26.28 -13.73 9.08
C LYS A 196 27.69 -13.36 8.63
N THR A 197 28.53 -12.99 9.58
CA THR A 197 29.94 -12.72 9.33
C THR A 197 30.81 -13.90 9.83
N PRO A 198 32.12 -13.93 9.52
CA PRO A 198 33.02 -14.93 10.10
C PRO A 198 33.18 -14.82 11.62
N LYS A 199 32.84 -13.69 12.20
CA LYS A 199 32.87 -13.47 13.66
C LYS A 199 31.62 -14.04 14.30
N GLU A 200 31.79 -14.85 15.32
CA GLU A 200 30.70 -15.47 16.06
C GLU A 200 29.80 -14.40 16.70
N ASN A 201 28.47 -14.58 16.61
CA ASN A 201 27.45 -13.65 17.12
C ASN A 201 27.43 -12.24 16.51
N GLU A 202 28.04 -12.05 15.33
CA GLU A 202 27.96 -10.81 14.60
C GLU A 202 27.08 -10.99 13.35
N GLU A 203 25.96 -10.26 13.30
CA GLU A 203 25.01 -10.31 12.20
C GLU A 203 24.71 -8.89 11.70
N PHE A 204 24.70 -8.73 10.38
CA PHE A 204 24.25 -7.51 9.72
C PHE A 204 22.91 -7.72 9.06
N TYR A 205 22.21 -6.62 8.83
CA TYR A 205 20.87 -6.61 8.28
C TYR A 205 20.79 -5.61 7.12
N LEU A 206 20.17 -6.01 6.01
CA LEU A 206 19.84 -5.07 4.95
C LEU A 206 18.75 -4.12 5.44
N LYS A 207 18.97 -2.83 5.37
CA LYS A 207 18.03 -1.84 5.91
C LYS A 207 16.68 -1.88 5.19
N PRO A 208 15.56 -2.13 5.89
CA PRO A 208 14.23 -2.04 5.33
C PRO A 208 13.69 -0.60 5.35
N MET A 209 14.30 0.26 6.17
CA MET A 209 14.03 1.70 6.33
C MET A 209 15.30 2.45 6.70
N ASN A 210 15.31 3.79 6.48
CA ASN A 210 16.44 4.66 6.81
C ASN A 210 16.36 5.21 8.24
N CYS A 211 15.19 5.15 8.89
CA CYS A 211 14.91 5.77 10.20
C CYS A 211 15.99 5.49 11.26
N PRO A 212 16.42 4.23 11.50
CA PRO A 212 17.41 3.94 12.55
C PRO A 212 18.74 4.64 12.29
N HIS A 213 19.19 4.68 11.05
CA HIS A 213 20.44 5.34 10.69
C HIS A 213 20.37 6.87 10.84
N HIS A 214 19.24 7.50 10.49
CA HIS A 214 19.07 8.94 10.69
C HIS A 214 19.06 9.31 12.18
N CYS A 215 18.46 8.43 13.03
CA CYS A 215 18.54 8.60 14.49
C CYS A 215 19.98 8.52 14.99
N GLU A 216 20.80 7.61 14.46
CA GLU A 216 22.22 7.49 14.81
C GLU A 216 23.03 8.73 14.36
N ILE A 217 22.73 9.29 13.18
CA ILE A 217 23.35 10.55 12.73
C ILE A 217 22.98 11.67 13.72
N TYR A 218 21.71 11.78 14.12
CA TYR A 218 21.29 12.77 15.10
C TYR A 218 21.97 12.57 16.45
N ASN A 219 22.06 11.34 16.95
CA ASN A 219 22.73 10.99 18.20
C ASN A 219 24.24 11.23 18.19
N SER A 220 24.86 11.22 17.01
CA SER A 220 26.32 11.46 16.88
C SER A 220 26.74 12.90 17.17
N GLN A 221 25.79 13.81 17.29
CA GLN A 221 25.99 15.23 17.53
C GLN A 221 25.24 15.67 18.81
N LYS A 222 25.67 16.80 19.36
CA LYS A 222 24.98 17.40 20.51
C LYS A 222 24.14 18.57 20.03
N PHE A 223 22.83 18.47 20.20
CA PHE A 223 21.87 19.52 19.86
C PHE A 223 21.29 20.16 21.12
N SER A 224 21.13 21.46 21.10
CA SER A 224 20.29 22.21 22.05
C SER A 224 18.85 22.28 21.49
N TYR A 225 17.88 22.47 22.36
CA TYR A 225 16.50 22.77 21.93
C TYR A 225 16.40 23.98 20.98
N LYS A 226 17.40 24.89 21.01
CA LYS A 226 17.48 26.05 20.10
C LYS A 226 17.92 25.69 18.69
N ASP A 227 18.53 24.55 18.51
CA ASP A 227 18.99 24.05 17.20
C ASP A 227 17.85 23.34 16.44
N LEU A 228 16.74 23.06 17.12
CA LEU A 228 15.59 22.37 16.56
C LEU A 228 14.66 23.34 15.80
N PRO A 229 14.04 22.92 14.70
CA PRO A 229 14.04 21.56 14.16
C PRO A 229 15.28 21.26 13.30
N VAL A 230 15.83 20.04 13.42
CA VAL A 230 16.86 19.50 12.52
C VAL A 230 16.18 18.62 11.48
N ARG A 231 16.52 18.78 10.20
CA ARG A 231 15.88 18.07 9.09
C ARG A 231 16.93 17.38 8.24
N TYR A 232 16.94 16.05 8.23
CA TYR A 232 17.80 15.24 7.39
C TYR A 232 16.98 14.65 6.23
N ALA A 233 17.58 14.64 5.02
CA ALA A 233 17.00 14.01 3.85
C ALA A 233 18.02 13.11 3.13
N GLU A 234 17.55 12.01 2.58
CA GLU A 234 18.37 11.03 1.89
C GLU A 234 17.61 10.45 0.69
N PHE A 235 18.30 10.25 -0.43
CA PHE A 235 17.85 9.28 -1.44
C PHE A 235 18.38 7.91 -1.04
N GLY A 236 17.70 7.33 -0.03
CA GLY A 236 18.12 6.11 0.63
C GLY A 236 17.61 4.85 -0.05
N THR A 237 18.52 3.93 -0.40
CA THR A 237 18.12 2.63 -0.93
C THR A 237 17.81 1.68 0.22
N VAL A 238 16.62 1.08 0.18
CA VAL A 238 16.10 0.13 1.17
C VAL A 238 15.73 -1.20 0.51
N TYR A 239 15.64 -2.25 1.32
CA TYR A 239 15.46 -3.61 0.84
C TYR A 239 14.37 -4.31 1.66
N ARG A 240 13.39 -4.90 0.95
CA ARG A 240 12.28 -5.66 1.57
C ARG A 240 12.10 -6.98 0.84
N TYR A 241 11.91 -8.06 1.56
CA TYR A 241 11.66 -9.37 0.96
C TYR A 241 10.18 -9.52 0.62
N GLU A 242 9.73 -8.72 -0.36
CA GLU A 242 8.37 -8.81 -0.88
C GLU A 242 8.11 -10.19 -1.49
N GLN A 243 6.94 -10.78 -1.24
CA GLN A 243 6.58 -12.08 -1.80
C GLN A 243 6.50 -12.03 -3.32
N SER A 244 6.90 -13.12 -4.00
CA SER A 244 7.00 -13.15 -5.47
C SER A 244 5.69 -12.78 -6.18
N GLY A 245 4.53 -13.17 -5.61
CA GLY A 245 3.21 -12.87 -6.16
C GLY A 245 2.77 -11.41 -6.02
N GLU A 246 3.46 -10.62 -5.20
CA GLU A 246 3.16 -9.21 -4.97
C GLU A 246 4.00 -8.26 -5.83
N LEU A 247 5.10 -8.76 -6.42
CA LEU A 247 5.99 -7.94 -7.23
C LEU A 247 5.29 -7.37 -8.45
N HIS A 248 5.42 -6.05 -8.67
CA HIS A 248 4.73 -5.36 -9.73
C HIS A 248 5.54 -4.21 -10.33
N GLY A 249 6.27 -4.47 -11.40
CA GLY A 249 7.10 -3.48 -12.10
C GLY A 249 8.04 -2.74 -11.14
N LEU A 250 8.01 -1.41 -11.15
CA LEU A 250 8.75 -0.56 -10.21
C LEU A 250 7.93 -0.13 -8.99
N THR A 251 6.63 -0.46 -8.94
CA THR A 251 5.75 -0.04 -7.84
C THR A 251 5.83 -0.95 -6.62
N ARG A 252 6.23 -2.22 -6.81
CA ARG A 252 6.50 -3.15 -5.73
C ARG A 252 7.70 -4.02 -6.05
N VAL A 253 8.82 -3.73 -5.41
CA VAL A 253 10.14 -4.28 -5.69
C VAL A 253 10.86 -4.62 -4.39
N ARG A 254 11.94 -5.41 -4.48
CA ARG A 254 12.76 -5.82 -3.33
C ARG A 254 13.88 -4.87 -2.99
N GLY A 255 14.29 -4.01 -3.93
CA GLY A 255 15.30 -2.98 -3.72
C GLY A 255 14.87 -1.69 -4.42
N PHE A 256 14.76 -0.59 -3.69
CA PHE A 256 14.32 0.69 -4.22
C PHE A 256 14.92 1.87 -3.44
N THR A 257 15.00 3.01 -4.10
CA THR A 257 15.46 4.25 -3.49
C THR A 257 14.27 5.10 -3.11
N GLN A 258 14.24 5.53 -1.86
CA GLN A 258 13.24 6.46 -1.33
C GLN A 258 13.80 7.88 -1.31
N ASP A 259 12.97 8.84 -1.65
CA ASP A 259 13.12 10.22 -1.23
C ASP A 259 12.59 10.31 0.20
N ASP A 260 13.48 10.12 1.17
CA ASP A 260 13.15 9.94 2.58
C ASP A 260 13.72 11.08 3.43
N ALA A 261 12.98 11.49 4.45
CA ALA A 261 13.40 12.55 5.35
C ALA A 261 12.94 12.30 6.78
N HIS A 262 13.74 12.77 7.74
CA HIS A 262 13.43 12.73 9.17
C HIS A 262 13.62 14.12 9.77
N ILE A 263 12.64 14.54 10.56
CA ILE A 263 12.62 15.83 11.25
C ILE A 263 12.67 15.58 12.75
N PHE A 264 13.68 16.11 13.40
CA PHE A 264 13.84 16.09 14.85
C PHE A 264 13.40 17.46 15.38
N CYS A 265 12.31 17.48 16.13
CA CYS A 265 11.69 18.71 16.59
C CYS A 265 11.06 18.56 17.97
N THR A 266 10.75 19.67 18.63
CA THR A 266 9.97 19.68 19.86
C THR A 266 8.48 19.47 19.57
N GLU A 267 7.71 19.07 20.58
CA GLU A 267 6.28 18.75 20.42
C GLU A 267 5.47 19.96 19.90
N ASP A 268 5.76 21.15 20.38
CA ASP A 268 5.13 22.40 19.93
C ASP A 268 5.45 22.78 18.47
N GLN A 269 6.53 22.24 17.89
CA GLN A 269 6.92 22.45 16.50
C GLN A 269 6.22 21.49 15.52
N ILE A 270 5.67 20.37 15.98
CA ILE A 270 5.13 19.29 15.12
C ILE A 270 4.13 19.82 14.11
N THR A 271 3.12 20.57 14.55
CA THR A 271 2.07 21.07 13.63
C THR A 271 2.65 21.95 12.53
N LYS A 272 3.60 22.83 12.86
CA LYS A 272 4.26 23.71 11.89
C LYS A 272 5.08 22.89 10.89
N GLU A 273 5.82 21.91 11.36
CA GLU A 273 6.63 21.05 10.49
C GLU A 273 5.76 20.21 9.57
N CYS A 274 4.66 19.61 10.05
CA CYS A 274 3.70 18.88 9.22
C CYS A 274 3.11 19.75 8.10
N LEU A 275 2.72 20.99 8.41
CA LEU A 275 2.23 21.93 7.39
C LEU A 275 3.31 22.28 6.37
N THR A 276 4.54 22.51 6.83
CA THR A 276 5.68 22.82 5.95
C THR A 276 5.97 21.68 4.98
N VAL A 277 6.01 20.43 5.48
CA VAL A 277 6.19 19.23 4.64
C VAL A 277 5.05 19.08 3.64
N THR A 278 3.80 19.24 4.10
CA THR A 278 2.62 19.14 3.22
C THR A 278 2.70 20.14 2.08
N ASN A 279 3.04 21.39 2.36
CA ASN A 279 3.18 22.43 1.33
C ASN A 279 4.32 22.11 0.35
N LEU A 280 5.48 21.65 0.85
CA LEU A 280 6.58 21.23 -0.01
C LEU A 280 6.17 20.10 -0.97
N ILE A 281 5.45 19.09 -0.46
CA ILE A 281 4.95 17.99 -1.28
C ILE A 281 3.99 18.48 -2.34
N LEU A 282 3.05 19.37 -2.00
CA LEU A 282 2.08 19.94 -2.94
C LEU A 282 2.76 20.78 -4.03
N GLU A 283 3.79 21.56 -3.67
CA GLU A 283 4.60 22.32 -4.64
C GLU A 283 5.32 21.38 -5.60
N ILE A 284 5.99 20.33 -5.09
CA ILE A 284 6.68 19.32 -5.90
C ILE A 284 5.71 18.64 -6.87
N TYR A 285 4.53 18.20 -6.41
CA TYR A 285 3.54 17.58 -7.29
C TYR A 285 3.03 18.53 -8.35
N LYS A 286 2.79 19.80 -8.00
CA LYS A 286 2.40 20.84 -8.96
C LYS A 286 3.46 21.04 -10.05
N ASP A 287 4.73 21.12 -9.66
CA ASP A 287 5.86 21.27 -10.59
C ASP A 287 6.03 20.05 -11.51
N LEU A 288 5.65 18.85 -11.03
CA LEU A 288 5.62 17.62 -11.81
C LEU A 288 4.34 17.47 -12.66
N GLY A 289 3.41 18.44 -12.63
CA GLY A 289 2.19 18.47 -13.44
C GLY A 289 1.00 17.69 -12.86
N PHE A 290 1.01 17.37 -11.57
CA PHE A 290 -0.15 16.77 -10.88
C PHE A 290 -1.08 17.86 -10.34
N GLU A 291 -2.26 18.00 -10.95
CA GLU A 291 -3.24 19.04 -10.58
C GLU A 291 -4.21 18.55 -9.47
N ASN A 292 -4.50 17.26 -9.42
CA ASN A 292 -5.49 16.67 -8.51
C ASN A 292 -4.82 15.80 -7.45
N VAL A 293 -4.42 16.42 -6.33
CA VAL A 293 -3.83 15.73 -5.18
C VAL A 293 -4.88 15.53 -4.10
N ILE A 294 -5.09 14.30 -3.66
CA ILE A 294 -6.01 13.96 -2.56
C ILE A 294 -5.19 13.74 -1.30
N LEU A 295 -5.38 14.59 -0.32
CA LEU A 295 -4.80 14.40 1.01
C LEU A 295 -5.70 13.47 1.83
N LYS A 296 -5.09 12.45 2.44
CA LYS A 296 -5.77 11.56 3.37
C LYS A 296 -5.07 11.63 4.72
N TYR A 297 -5.83 11.86 5.76
CA TYR A 297 -5.35 11.75 7.13
C TYR A 297 -5.47 10.30 7.60
N SER A 298 -4.41 9.77 8.20
CA SER A 298 -4.40 8.45 8.82
C SER A 298 -4.07 8.62 10.29
N ASP A 299 -4.94 8.13 11.14
CA ASP A 299 -4.78 8.15 12.58
C ASP A 299 -4.32 6.78 13.11
N ARG A 300 -3.85 6.76 14.34
CA ARG A 300 -3.48 5.52 15.02
C ARG A 300 -4.75 4.75 15.37
N PRO A 301 -4.89 3.46 14.99
CA PRO A 301 -6.03 2.66 15.41
C PRO A 301 -5.99 2.40 16.92
N GLU A 302 -7.16 2.29 17.55
CA GLU A 302 -7.30 1.98 18.98
C GLU A 302 -6.70 0.61 19.34
N LEU A 303 -6.81 -0.35 18.40
CA LEU A 303 -6.21 -1.67 18.52
C LEU A 303 -5.09 -1.84 17.48
N ARG A 304 -3.93 -2.27 17.92
CA ARG A 304 -2.78 -2.65 17.06
C ARG A 304 -2.73 -4.15 16.88
#